data_96c0213dab64db938d0487b81bd2b35c
#
_entry.id   96c0213dab64db938d0487b81bd2b35c
#
_cell.length_a   1.000
_cell.length_b   1.000
_cell.length_c   1.000
_cell.angle_alpha   90.00
_cell.angle_beta   90.00
_cell.angle_gamma   90.00
#
_symmetry.space_group_name_H-M   'P 1'
#
loop_
_entity.id
_entity.type
_entity.pdbx_description
1 polymer ?
#
loop_
_entity_poly.entity_id
_entity_poly.type
_entity_poly.pdbx_seq_one_letter_code
_entity_poly.pdbx_strand_id
1 'polypeptide(L)'
;MKDIKAEMKDFLKNHGDKIKEFLKIFSLVFALNLFLLSFVNLITNGTETDVFYGGDTPRVLQDMTLQDGLHYRTSVHPLFVILTQPFVRVLGKLTGVVVAAVIFEAAIGALSATLFYRLMQKLKASKKTSLLATIILTFAFTQVAFNSIFETYVFSQFGLMLMWVIASGMIDKKLELKDYALLVIAGIGSLAFTLTNIVQFLILLTIIIFLNKNVKHKIIKFSSILLVVLSITVMLADIQKAFWPSANNFFTSSINGFILDKNSEEFTYIERTWSMKRVIFQMNTSFVYQFGLLGGLILEKNNLINALGLLGFGIFGLINLYYFF
;
A
#
# COMPACT_ATOMS: atom_id res chain seq x y z
N MET A 1 -14.72 36.40 7.72
CA MET A 1 -14.75 36.05 6.29
C MET A 1 -13.68 36.73 5.45
N LYS A 2 -13.34 38.02 5.68
CA LYS A 2 -12.23 38.72 4.96
C LYS A 2 -10.86 38.12 5.25
N ASP A 3 -10.58 37.76 6.50
CA ASP A 3 -9.29 37.18 6.93
C ASP A 3 -9.03 35.80 6.31
N ILE A 4 -10.05 34.92 6.25
CA ILE A 4 -9.94 33.60 5.65
C ILE A 4 -9.63 33.71 4.14
N LYS A 5 -10.20 34.69 3.43
CA LYS A 5 -9.91 34.93 2.02
C LYS A 5 -8.47 35.42 1.79
N ALA A 6 -7.95 36.26 2.70
CA ALA A 6 -6.58 36.74 2.63
C ALA A 6 -5.58 35.60 2.91
N GLU A 7 -5.77 34.82 3.95
CA GLU A 7 -4.96 33.66 4.28
C GLU A 7 -4.97 32.61 3.15
N MET A 8 -6.15 32.34 2.56
CA MET A 8 -6.26 31.40 1.44
C MET A 8 -5.54 31.91 0.18
N LYS A 9 -5.56 33.24 -0.07
CA LYS A 9 -4.84 33.84 -1.19
C LYS A 9 -3.33 33.76 -1.00
N ASP A 10 -2.83 33.99 0.19
CA ASP A 10 -1.41 33.86 0.52
C ASP A 10 -0.94 32.41 0.49
N PHE A 11 -1.75 31.48 0.98
CA PHE A 11 -1.48 30.04 0.87
C PHE A 11 -1.37 29.61 -0.59
N LEU A 12 -2.33 29.99 -1.44
CA LEU A 12 -2.31 29.67 -2.87
C LEU A 12 -1.15 30.32 -3.61
N LYS A 13 -0.76 31.54 -3.24
CA LYS A 13 0.41 32.23 -3.81
C LYS A 13 1.70 31.45 -3.50
N ASN A 14 1.85 30.93 -2.28
CA ASN A 14 3.04 30.24 -1.82
C ASN A 14 3.11 28.76 -2.24
N HIS A 15 1.97 28.13 -2.49
CA HIS A 15 1.87 26.68 -2.74
C HIS A 15 1.21 26.34 -4.09
N GLY A 16 0.71 27.33 -4.83
CA GLY A 16 -0.10 27.11 -6.02
C GLY A 16 0.57 26.24 -7.09
N ASP A 17 1.86 26.48 -7.36
CA ASP A 17 2.59 25.68 -8.34
C ASP A 17 2.79 24.24 -7.91
N LYS A 18 3.02 24.01 -6.61
CA LYS A 18 3.11 22.65 -6.05
C LYS A 18 1.77 21.91 -6.11
N ILE A 19 0.68 22.64 -5.88
CA ILE A 19 -0.69 22.08 -5.97
C ILE A 19 -1.03 21.77 -7.42
N LYS A 20 -0.74 22.66 -8.36
CA LYS A 20 -0.94 22.42 -9.81
C LYS A 20 -0.18 21.19 -10.30
N GLU A 21 1.08 21.08 -9.91
CA GLU A 21 1.94 19.93 -10.25
C GLU A 21 1.38 18.63 -9.66
N PHE A 22 0.95 18.67 -8.39
CA PHE A 22 0.29 17.53 -7.73
C PHE A 22 -0.97 17.11 -8.50
N LEU A 23 -1.86 18.05 -8.78
CA LEU A 23 -3.10 17.78 -9.50
C LEU A 23 -2.87 17.25 -10.90
N LYS A 24 -1.84 17.77 -11.61
CA LYS A 24 -1.49 17.27 -12.95
C LYS A 24 -1.07 15.80 -12.92
N ILE A 25 -0.17 15.42 -12.02
CA ILE A 25 0.30 14.03 -11.90
C ILE A 25 -0.86 13.13 -11.46
N PHE A 26 -1.61 13.56 -10.45
CA PHE A 26 -2.79 12.85 -9.98
C PHE A 26 -3.78 12.58 -11.12
N SER A 27 -4.17 13.60 -11.87
CA SER A 27 -5.18 13.45 -12.92
C SER A 27 -4.72 12.54 -14.05
N LEU A 28 -3.44 12.60 -14.44
CA LEU A 28 -2.90 11.70 -15.48
C LEU A 28 -2.90 10.24 -15.03
N VAL A 29 -2.41 9.97 -13.79
CA VAL A 29 -2.37 8.61 -13.27
C VAL A 29 -3.78 8.10 -12.94
N PHE A 30 -4.65 8.97 -12.45
CA PHE A 30 -6.06 8.63 -12.22
C PHE A 30 -6.77 8.21 -13.51
N ALA A 31 -6.61 8.96 -14.58
CA ALA A 31 -7.19 8.62 -15.87
C ALA A 31 -6.65 7.28 -16.41
N LEU A 32 -5.35 7.01 -16.24
CA LEU A 32 -4.73 5.75 -16.62
C LEU A 32 -5.31 4.58 -15.79
N ASN A 33 -5.34 4.71 -14.48
CA ASN A 33 -5.86 3.65 -13.59
C ASN A 33 -7.36 3.40 -13.83
N LEU A 34 -8.13 4.48 -14.02
CA LEU A 34 -9.55 4.37 -14.35
C LEU A 34 -9.76 3.61 -15.67
N PHE A 35 -8.96 3.91 -16.67
CA PHE A 35 -8.98 3.18 -17.94
C PHE A 35 -8.64 1.70 -17.75
N LEU A 36 -7.53 1.40 -17.05
CA LEU A 36 -7.07 0.02 -16.82
C LEU A 36 -8.12 -0.82 -16.07
N LEU A 37 -8.62 -0.33 -14.93
CA LEU A 37 -9.65 -0.99 -14.14
C LEU A 37 -10.93 -1.20 -14.93
N SER A 38 -11.40 -0.18 -15.66
CA SER A 38 -12.62 -0.28 -16.46
C SER A 38 -12.45 -1.26 -17.61
N PHE A 39 -11.29 -1.23 -18.29
CA PHE A 39 -11.02 -2.10 -19.42
C PHE A 39 -10.92 -3.57 -19.03
N VAL A 40 -10.20 -3.88 -17.95
CA VAL A 40 -10.07 -5.26 -17.46
C VAL A 40 -11.41 -5.78 -16.94
N ASN A 41 -12.17 -5.00 -16.18
CA ASN A 41 -13.51 -5.40 -15.73
C ASN A 41 -14.47 -5.64 -16.90
N LEU A 42 -14.38 -4.83 -17.97
CA LEU A 42 -15.21 -5.03 -19.18
C LEU A 42 -14.88 -6.33 -19.89
N ILE A 43 -13.60 -6.68 -20.03
CA ILE A 43 -13.16 -7.90 -20.73
C ILE A 43 -13.46 -9.16 -19.92
N THR A 44 -13.26 -9.11 -18.60
CA THR A 44 -13.33 -10.31 -17.74
C THR A 44 -14.70 -10.54 -17.11
N ASN A 45 -15.66 -9.65 -17.36
CA ASN A 45 -16.95 -9.63 -16.66
C ASN A 45 -16.80 -9.69 -15.12
N GLY A 46 -15.65 -9.26 -14.60
CA GLY A 46 -15.35 -9.21 -13.17
C GLY A 46 -15.09 -10.55 -12.48
N THR A 47 -15.10 -11.68 -13.20
CA THR A 47 -15.08 -13.03 -12.58
C THR A 47 -13.79 -13.82 -12.78
N GLU A 48 -12.99 -13.53 -13.81
CA GLU A 48 -11.84 -14.37 -14.17
C GLU A 48 -10.46 -13.74 -13.93
N THR A 49 -10.39 -12.58 -13.29
CA THR A 49 -9.13 -11.85 -13.07
C THR A 49 -8.15 -12.60 -12.16
N ASP A 50 -8.65 -13.47 -11.29
CA ASP A 50 -7.81 -14.25 -10.35
C ASP A 50 -6.91 -15.24 -11.08
N VAL A 51 -7.34 -15.73 -12.24
CA VAL A 51 -6.58 -16.71 -13.03
C VAL A 51 -5.31 -16.10 -13.61
N PHE A 52 -5.36 -14.82 -14.01
CA PHE A 52 -4.23 -14.15 -14.67
C PHE A 52 -3.22 -13.56 -13.69
N TYR A 53 -3.69 -13.03 -12.55
CA TYR A 53 -2.84 -12.27 -11.63
C TYR A 53 -2.73 -12.88 -10.24
N GLY A 54 -3.49 -13.94 -9.94
CA GLY A 54 -3.57 -14.54 -8.60
C GLY A 54 -4.09 -13.56 -7.56
N GLY A 55 -4.93 -12.62 -7.98
CA GLY A 55 -5.52 -11.61 -7.11
C GLY A 55 -6.85 -12.06 -6.51
N ASP A 56 -7.22 -11.48 -5.38
CA ASP A 56 -8.47 -11.75 -4.67
C ASP A 56 -9.62 -10.83 -5.15
N THR A 57 -9.69 -10.50 -6.44
CA THR A 57 -10.57 -9.48 -7.01
C THR A 57 -12.04 -9.57 -6.57
N PRO A 58 -12.72 -10.73 -6.63
CA PRO A 58 -14.12 -10.82 -6.20
C PRO A 58 -14.28 -10.50 -4.71
N ARG A 59 -13.34 -10.96 -3.88
CA ARG A 59 -13.35 -10.70 -2.44
C ARG A 59 -13.12 -9.23 -2.14
N VAL A 60 -12.14 -8.60 -2.76
CA VAL A 60 -11.82 -7.17 -2.52
C VAL A 60 -12.99 -6.29 -2.94
N LEU A 61 -13.60 -6.57 -4.10
CA LEU A 61 -14.82 -5.87 -4.54
C LEU A 61 -15.96 -6.09 -3.54
N GLN A 62 -16.15 -7.31 -3.02
CA GLN A 62 -17.15 -7.61 -2.00
C GLN A 62 -16.88 -6.82 -0.72
N ASP A 63 -15.63 -6.81 -0.23
CA ASP A 63 -15.22 -6.03 0.94
C ASP A 63 -15.50 -4.53 0.79
N MET A 64 -15.39 -3.99 -0.42
CA MET A 64 -15.66 -2.58 -0.70
C MET A 64 -17.15 -2.25 -0.89
N THR A 65 -18.00 -3.22 -1.27
CA THR A 65 -19.36 -2.93 -1.76
C THR A 65 -20.47 -3.51 -0.91
N LEU A 66 -20.29 -4.70 -0.32
CA LEU A 66 -21.33 -5.44 0.40
C LEU A 66 -21.16 -5.32 1.91
N GLN A 67 -22.22 -4.92 2.61
CA GLN A 67 -22.20 -4.85 4.08
C GLN A 67 -22.21 -6.22 4.72
N ASP A 68 -22.98 -7.15 4.16
CA ASP A 68 -23.16 -8.51 4.67
C ASP A 68 -22.20 -9.51 3.98
N GLY A 69 -21.12 -9.00 3.39
CA GLY A 69 -20.08 -9.81 2.77
C GLY A 69 -19.26 -10.62 3.78
N LEU A 70 -18.52 -11.60 3.31
CA LEU A 70 -17.60 -12.39 4.12
C LEU A 70 -16.27 -11.65 4.30
N HIS A 71 -16.18 -10.76 5.28
CA HIS A 71 -15.01 -9.91 5.53
C HIS A 71 -13.90 -10.62 6.34
N TYR A 72 -13.64 -11.88 6.06
CA TYR A 72 -12.72 -12.71 6.87
C TYR A 72 -11.25 -12.28 6.77
N ARG A 73 -10.83 -11.67 5.67
CA ARG A 73 -9.46 -11.18 5.47
C ARG A 73 -9.13 -9.91 6.25
N THR A 74 -10.08 -9.35 6.99
CA THR A 74 -9.79 -8.24 7.91
C THR A 74 -8.81 -8.62 9.03
N SER A 75 -8.57 -9.91 9.25
CA SER A 75 -7.44 -10.39 10.06
C SER A 75 -6.07 -9.99 9.48
N VAL A 76 -5.93 -9.83 8.17
CA VAL A 76 -4.69 -9.43 7.46
C VAL A 76 -4.76 -7.97 7.02
N HIS A 77 -5.97 -7.46 6.73
CA HIS A 77 -6.27 -6.10 6.27
C HIS A 77 -7.16 -5.38 7.29
N PRO A 78 -6.63 -5.03 8.50
CA PRO A 78 -7.44 -4.81 9.69
C PRO A 78 -8.44 -3.66 9.62
N LEU A 79 -8.21 -2.65 8.79
CA LEU A 79 -9.11 -1.49 8.66
C LEU A 79 -9.60 -1.30 7.22
N PHE A 80 -9.45 -2.30 6.36
CA PHE A 80 -9.77 -2.15 4.93
C PHE A 80 -11.24 -1.80 4.73
N VAL A 81 -12.15 -2.54 5.33
CA VAL A 81 -13.60 -2.38 5.13
C VAL A 81 -14.09 -1.04 5.68
N ILE A 82 -13.69 -0.68 6.91
CA ILE A 82 -14.13 0.60 7.53
C ILE A 82 -13.59 1.83 6.79
N LEU A 83 -12.44 1.71 6.12
CA LEU A 83 -11.83 2.81 5.36
C LEU A 83 -12.29 2.88 3.91
N THR A 84 -12.82 1.81 3.34
CA THR A 84 -13.20 1.79 1.91
C THR A 84 -14.70 1.82 1.71
N GLN A 85 -15.43 0.94 2.37
CA GLN A 85 -16.84 0.74 2.12
C GLN A 85 -17.72 1.99 2.33
N PRO A 86 -17.54 2.83 3.39
CA PRO A 86 -18.36 4.03 3.56
C PRO A 86 -18.23 4.99 2.39
N PHE A 87 -17.01 5.18 1.85
CA PHE A 87 -16.77 6.07 0.71
C PHE A 87 -17.39 5.49 -0.57
N VAL A 88 -17.19 4.20 -0.84
CA VAL A 88 -17.73 3.52 -2.01
C VAL A 88 -19.27 3.55 -1.96
N ARG A 89 -19.89 3.33 -0.80
CA ARG A 89 -21.34 3.38 -0.66
C ARG A 89 -21.93 4.78 -0.86
N VAL A 90 -21.26 5.81 -0.33
CA VAL A 90 -21.70 7.20 -0.52
C VAL A 90 -21.61 7.59 -2.00
N LEU A 91 -20.49 7.32 -2.65
CA LEU A 91 -20.27 7.59 -4.06
C LEU A 91 -21.19 6.71 -4.94
N GLY A 92 -21.41 5.48 -4.52
CA GLY A 92 -22.27 4.51 -5.22
C GLY A 92 -23.73 4.88 -5.31
N LYS A 93 -24.22 5.77 -4.41
CA LYS A 93 -25.57 6.36 -4.55
C LYS A 93 -25.74 7.21 -5.81
N LEU A 94 -24.63 7.73 -6.35
CA LEU A 94 -24.60 8.57 -7.54
C LEU A 94 -24.23 7.80 -8.81
N THR A 95 -23.35 6.80 -8.69
CA THR A 95 -22.73 6.14 -9.85
C THR A 95 -23.02 4.63 -9.97
N GLY A 96 -23.60 4.04 -8.92
CA GLY A 96 -23.59 2.59 -8.72
C GLY A 96 -22.34 2.12 -7.99
N VAL A 97 -22.48 1.08 -7.13
CA VAL A 97 -21.43 0.70 -6.17
C VAL A 97 -20.16 0.16 -6.84
N VAL A 98 -20.28 -0.57 -7.94
CA VAL A 98 -19.12 -1.10 -8.68
C VAL A 98 -18.34 0.03 -9.35
N VAL A 99 -19.04 0.97 -10.00
CA VAL A 99 -18.40 2.16 -10.61
C VAL A 99 -17.74 3.02 -9.53
N ALA A 100 -18.36 3.16 -8.37
CA ALA A 100 -17.80 3.86 -7.22
C ALA A 100 -16.51 3.18 -6.73
N ALA A 101 -16.47 1.85 -6.65
CA ALA A 101 -15.27 1.10 -6.28
C ALA A 101 -14.14 1.33 -7.29
N VAL A 102 -14.43 1.26 -8.60
CA VAL A 102 -13.46 1.56 -9.68
C VAL A 102 -12.88 2.98 -9.53
N ILE A 103 -13.74 3.99 -9.35
CA ILE A 103 -13.30 5.39 -9.17
C ILE A 103 -12.44 5.54 -7.92
N PHE A 104 -12.85 4.92 -6.82
CA PHE A 104 -12.16 5.04 -5.54
C PHE A 104 -10.78 4.39 -5.60
N GLU A 105 -10.66 3.16 -6.10
CA GLU A 105 -9.38 2.47 -6.23
C GLU A 105 -8.44 3.17 -7.21
N ALA A 106 -8.95 3.61 -8.37
CA ALA A 106 -8.16 4.41 -9.32
C ALA A 106 -7.61 5.69 -8.67
N ALA A 107 -8.39 6.36 -7.82
CA ALA A 107 -7.96 7.54 -7.08
C ALA A 107 -6.87 7.21 -6.06
N ILE A 108 -6.99 6.11 -5.32
CA ILE A 108 -5.98 5.67 -4.33
C ILE A 108 -4.66 5.34 -5.03
N GLY A 109 -4.69 4.62 -6.16
CA GLY A 109 -3.49 4.36 -6.97
C GLY A 109 -2.82 5.63 -7.49
N ALA A 110 -3.62 6.61 -7.94
CA ALA A 110 -3.10 7.91 -8.38
C ALA A 110 -2.51 8.73 -7.23
N LEU A 111 -3.13 8.69 -6.05
CA LEU A 111 -2.57 9.30 -4.83
C LEU A 111 -1.23 8.66 -4.47
N SER A 112 -1.11 7.34 -4.54
CA SER A 112 0.13 6.62 -4.27
C SER A 112 1.27 7.10 -5.16
N ALA A 113 1.06 7.16 -6.47
CA ALA A 113 2.06 7.65 -7.43
C ALA A 113 2.42 9.13 -7.19
N THR A 114 1.43 9.95 -6.87
CA THR A 114 1.64 11.38 -6.59
C THR A 114 2.40 11.59 -5.28
N LEU A 115 2.12 10.79 -4.25
CA LEU A 115 2.88 10.78 -2.99
C LEU A 115 4.32 10.32 -3.22
N PHE A 116 4.55 9.32 -4.07
CA PHE A 116 5.89 8.90 -4.44
C PHE A 116 6.66 10.02 -5.12
N TYR A 117 6.06 10.74 -6.07
CA TYR A 117 6.66 11.93 -6.66
C TYR A 117 7.07 12.96 -5.61
N ARG A 118 6.20 13.22 -4.63
CA ARG A 118 6.49 14.13 -3.51
C ARG A 118 7.59 13.61 -2.60
N LEU A 119 7.63 12.32 -2.34
CA LEU A 119 8.68 11.68 -1.56
C LEU A 119 10.04 11.91 -2.22
N MET A 120 10.15 11.66 -3.53
CA MET A 120 11.39 11.90 -4.29
C MET A 120 11.87 13.35 -4.17
N GLN A 121 10.95 14.32 -4.26
CA GLN A 121 11.29 15.73 -4.06
C GLN A 121 11.76 16.04 -2.64
N LYS A 122 11.13 15.45 -1.62
CA LYS A 122 11.56 15.59 -0.22
C LYS A 122 12.94 14.98 0.03
N LEU A 123 13.28 13.92 -0.70
CA LEU A 123 14.61 13.32 -0.73
C LEU A 123 15.61 14.09 -1.61
N LYS A 124 15.27 15.34 -1.98
CA LYS A 124 16.10 16.27 -2.74
C LYS A 124 16.37 15.85 -4.21
N ALA A 125 15.62 14.89 -4.76
CA ALA A 125 15.68 14.62 -6.18
C ALA A 125 15.16 15.81 -7.00
N SER A 126 15.75 16.04 -8.18
CA SER A 126 15.27 17.09 -9.08
C SER A 126 13.85 16.79 -9.56
N LYS A 127 13.10 17.81 -9.97
CA LYS A 127 11.76 17.63 -10.55
C LYS A 127 11.75 16.61 -11.69
N LYS A 128 12.76 16.68 -12.55
CA LYS A 128 12.94 15.79 -13.72
C LYS A 128 13.15 14.33 -13.28
N THR A 129 14.05 14.13 -12.31
CA THR A 129 14.31 12.81 -11.72
C THR A 129 13.09 12.26 -11.01
N SER A 130 12.39 13.08 -10.22
CA SER A 130 11.17 12.69 -9.52
C SER A 130 10.06 12.27 -10.50
N LEU A 131 9.88 13.02 -11.59
CA LEU A 131 8.90 12.69 -12.64
C LEU A 131 9.26 11.39 -13.35
N LEU A 132 10.52 11.22 -13.76
CA LEU A 132 11.00 10.01 -14.42
C LEU A 132 10.81 8.77 -13.52
N ALA A 133 11.20 8.88 -12.25
CA ALA A 133 11.02 7.81 -11.28
C ALA A 133 9.53 7.46 -11.09
N THR A 134 8.66 8.47 -11.08
CA THR A 134 7.19 8.26 -10.97
C THR A 134 6.63 7.59 -12.22
N ILE A 135 7.10 7.97 -13.41
CA ILE A 135 6.72 7.31 -14.66
C ILE A 135 7.16 5.83 -14.62
N ILE A 136 8.41 5.55 -14.25
CA ILE A 136 8.92 4.18 -14.14
C ILE A 136 8.08 3.36 -13.14
N LEU A 137 7.76 3.93 -11.98
CA LEU A 137 6.89 3.27 -11.00
C LEU A 137 5.50 2.99 -11.60
N THR A 138 4.86 4.00 -12.20
CA THR A 138 3.49 3.90 -12.73
C THR A 138 3.37 2.83 -13.83
N PHE A 139 4.39 2.70 -14.67
CA PHE A 139 4.42 1.73 -15.75
C PHE A 139 5.17 0.44 -15.42
N ALA A 140 5.63 0.26 -14.18
CA ALA A 140 6.15 -1.03 -13.72
C ALA A 140 5.03 -2.09 -13.85
N PHE A 141 5.39 -3.29 -14.32
CA PHE A 141 4.42 -4.36 -14.56
C PHE A 141 3.51 -4.63 -13.34
N THR A 142 4.11 -4.77 -12.16
CA THR A 142 3.36 -4.99 -10.91
C THR A 142 2.37 -3.87 -10.62
N GLN A 143 2.77 -2.62 -10.89
CA GLN A 143 1.90 -1.47 -10.67
C GLN A 143 0.73 -1.44 -11.65
N VAL A 144 1.00 -1.72 -12.92
CA VAL A 144 -0.04 -1.82 -13.96
C VAL A 144 -1.00 -2.98 -13.63
N ALA A 145 -0.47 -4.14 -13.28
CA ALA A 145 -1.27 -5.31 -12.94
C ALA A 145 -2.21 -5.03 -11.75
N PHE A 146 -1.67 -4.56 -10.63
CA PHE A 146 -2.51 -4.30 -9.45
C PHE A 146 -3.43 -3.08 -9.56
N ASN A 147 -3.10 -2.10 -10.40
CA ASN A 147 -4.03 -1.00 -10.71
C ASN A 147 -5.08 -1.35 -11.78
N SER A 148 -5.06 -2.55 -12.33
CA SER A 148 -6.04 -3.01 -13.33
C SER A 148 -7.08 -3.99 -12.78
N ILE A 149 -6.94 -4.41 -11.52
CA ILE A 149 -7.85 -5.33 -10.82
C ILE A 149 -8.17 -4.78 -9.43
N PHE A 150 -9.29 -5.22 -8.83
CA PHE A 150 -9.56 -4.89 -7.43
C PHE A 150 -8.61 -5.67 -6.52
N GLU A 151 -7.70 -4.93 -5.84
CA GLU A 151 -6.70 -5.55 -4.98
C GLU A 151 -6.27 -4.64 -3.83
N THR A 152 -6.06 -5.25 -2.65
CA THR A 152 -5.67 -4.52 -1.44
C THR A 152 -4.26 -3.91 -1.51
N TYR A 153 -3.41 -4.37 -2.44
CA TYR A 153 -2.04 -3.88 -2.60
C TYR A 153 -1.97 -2.41 -3.01
N VAL A 154 -2.94 -1.92 -3.79
CA VAL A 154 -3.03 -0.49 -4.16
C VAL A 154 -3.21 0.39 -2.93
N PHE A 155 -4.07 -0.04 -2.00
CA PHE A 155 -4.31 0.65 -0.73
C PHE A 155 -3.12 0.53 0.22
N SER A 156 -2.49 -0.65 0.28
CA SER A 156 -1.27 -0.89 1.06
C SER A 156 -0.14 0.04 0.61
N GLN A 157 0.07 0.17 -0.69
CA GLN A 157 1.05 1.09 -1.26
C GLN A 157 0.74 2.55 -0.90
N PHE A 158 -0.51 2.97 -0.96
CA PHE A 158 -0.92 4.30 -0.53
C PHE A 158 -0.55 4.56 0.94
N GLY A 159 -0.88 3.62 1.83
CA GLY A 159 -0.53 3.71 3.25
C GLY A 159 0.99 3.85 3.47
N LEU A 160 1.78 3.05 2.76
CA LEU A 160 3.25 3.12 2.81
C LEU A 160 3.79 4.45 2.26
N MET A 161 3.30 4.92 1.10
CA MET A 161 3.76 6.19 0.53
C MET A 161 3.42 7.36 1.44
N LEU A 162 2.22 7.38 2.02
CA LEU A 162 1.81 8.39 2.99
C LEU A 162 2.73 8.39 4.21
N MET A 163 3.01 7.22 4.77
CA MET A 163 3.91 7.03 5.89
C MET A 163 5.31 7.61 5.60
N TRP A 164 5.91 7.25 4.46
CA TRP A 164 7.24 7.74 4.08
C TRP A 164 7.26 9.24 3.81
N VAL A 165 6.21 9.80 3.18
CA VAL A 165 6.09 11.25 2.95
C VAL A 165 6.00 12.01 4.26
N ILE A 166 5.24 11.53 5.23
CA ILE A 166 5.15 12.14 6.57
C ILE A 166 6.52 12.09 7.25
N ALA A 167 7.12 10.92 7.29
CA ALA A 167 8.35 10.67 8.03
C ALA A 167 9.59 11.34 7.41
N SER A 168 9.65 11.50 6.08
CA SER A 168 10.77 12.18 5.41
C SER A 168 10.96 13.63 5.86
N GLY A 169 9.93 14.26 6.41
CA GLY A 169 10.02 15.60 7.02
C GLY A 169 10.52 15.62 8.46
N MET A 170 10.80 14.45 9.08
CA MET A 170 11.15 14.32 10.50
C MET A 170 12.60 13.91 10.72
N ILE A 171 13.31 13.52 9.66
CA ILE A 171 14.73 13.16 9.72
C ILE A 171 15.52 14.43 10.05
N ASP A 172 16.42 14.35 11.02
CA ASP A 172 17.35 15.41 11.46
C ASP A 172 16.72 16.64 12.12
N LYS A 173 15.42 16.66 12.42
CA LYS A 173 14.80 17.76 13.16
C LYS A 173 14.51 17.41 14.62
N LYS A 174 14.39 18.42 15.49
CA LYS A 174 13.83 18.25 16.82
C LYS A 174 12.35 17.93 16.71
N LEU A 175 11.94 16.73 17.19
CA LEU A 175 10.55 16.28 17.13
C LEU A 175 9.71 16.98 18.20
N GLU A 176 8.55 17.50 17.80
CA GLU A 176 7.52 18.08 18.65
C GLU A 176 6.35 17.09 18.83
N LEU A 177 5.41 17.39 19.73
CA LEU A 177 4.25 16.54 19.99
C LEU A 177 3.46 16.22 18.71
N LYS A 178 3.28 17.20 17.83
CA LYS A 178 2.62 17.02 16.54
C LYS A 178 3.32 15.99 15.64
N ASP A 179 4.65 15.89 15.70
CA ASP A 179 5.41 14.93 14.91
C ASP A 179 5.20 13.51 15.42
N TYR A 180 5.14 13.33 16.73
CA TYR A 180 4.79 12.02 17.33
C TYR A 180 3.35 11.61 16.97
N ALA A 181 2.40 12.56 17.01
CA ALA A 181 1.03 12.30 16.56
C ALA A 181 0.98 11.89 15.07
N LEU A 182 1.74 12.57 14.21
CA LEU A 182 1.85 12.22 12.80
C LEU A 182 2.50 10.86 12.58
N LEU A 183 3.49 10.46 13.39
CA LEU A 183 4.07 9.12 13.35
C LEU A 183 3.05 8.04 13.74
N VAL A 184 2.21 8.30 14.74
CA VAL A 184 1.12 7.40 15.10
C VAL A 184 0.12 7.26 13.95
N ILE A 185 -0.33 8.38 13.35
CA ILE A 185 -1.24 8.36 12.20
C ILE A 185 -0.62 7.60 11.02
N ALA A 186 0.66 7.85 10.72
CA ALA A 186 1.40 7.16 9.67
C ALA A 186 1.51 5.64 9.93
N GLY A 187 1.76 5.25 11.17
CA GLY A 187 1.79 3.84 11.59
C GLY A 187 0.43 3.16 11.41
N ILE A 188 -0.64 3.78 11.91
CA ILE A 188 -2.01 3.27 11.74
C ILE A 188 -2.35 3.18 10.25
N GLY A 189 -2.08 4.23 9.46
CA GLY A 189 -2.36 4.23 8.02
C GLY A 189 -1.59 3.16 7.24
N SER A 190 -0.35 2.85 7.65
CA SER A 190 0.42 1.77 7.02
C SER A 190 -0.14 0.38 7.34
N LEU A 191 -0.56 0.15 8.59
CA LEU A 191 -1.11 -1.12 9.06
C LEU A 191 -2.58 -1.34 8.62
N ALA A 192 -3.30 -0.26 8.37
CA ALA A 192 -4.72 -0.28 8.06
C ALA A 192 -5.08 -1.23 6.91
N PHE A 193 -4.24 -1.25 5.88
CA PHE A 193 -4.49 -2.01 4.66
C PHE A 193 -3.74 -3.34 4.59
N THR A 194 -2.66 -3.51 5.35
CA THR A 194 -1.91 -4.78 5.40
C THR A 194 -1.02 -4.83 6.63
N LEU A 195 -1.19 -5.85 7.46
CA LEU A 195 -0.40 -6.02 8.69
C LEU A 195 1.11 -6.18 8.42
N THR A 196 1.50 -6.77 7.30
CA THR A 196 2.92 -6.94 6.94
C THR A 196 3.67 -5.62 6.80
N ASN A 197 2.97 -4.51 6.58
CA ASN A 197 3.53 -3.16 6.57
C ASN A 197 4.12 -2.73 7.92
N ILE A 198 3.85 -3.50 9.00
CA ILE A 198 4.50 -3.26 10.30
C ILE A 198 6.03 -3.29 10.18
N VAL A 199 6.58 -4.14 9.33
CA VAL A 199 8.04 -4.22 9.11
C VAL A 199 8.57 -2.88 8.59
N GLN A 200 7.91 -2.30 7.61
CA GLN A 200 8.27 -0.99 7.06
C GLN A 200 8.12 0.13 8.10
N PHE A 201 7.05 0.07 8.89
CA PHE A 201 6.85 1.02 9.97
C PHE A 201 7.92 0.91 11.07
N LEU A 202 8.33 -0.30 11.46
CA LEU A 202 9.40 -0.52 12.42
C LEU A 202 10.75 0.01 11.91
N ILE A 203 11.08 -0.23 10.64
CA ILE A 203 12.28 0.33 10.01
C ILE A 203 12.24 1.86 10.08
N LEU A 204 11.14 2.47 9.66
CA LEU A 204 10.96 3.90 9.68
C LEU A 204 11.07 4.47 11.09
N LEU A 205 10.38 3.87 12.05
CA LEU A 205 10.38 4.30 13.45
C LEU A 205 11.79 4.21 14.05
N THR A 206 12.54 3.15 13.68
CA THR A 206 13.95 3.01 14.06
C THR A 206 14.79 4.15 13.53
N ILE A 207 14.67 4.49 12.24
CA ILE A 207 15.38 5.61 11.63
C ILE A 207 15.06 6.91 12.35
N ILE A 208 13.77 7.23 12.54
CA ILE A 208 13.33 8.50 13.14
C ILE A 208 13.73 8.62 14.61
N ILE A 209 13.64 7.54 15.38
CA ILE A 209 13.87 7.60 16.83
C ILE A 209 15.33 7.33 17.21
N PHE A 210 15.96 6.33 16.62
CA PHE A 210 17.30 5.92 17.05
C PHE A 210 18.42 6.66 16.33
N LEU A 211 18.27 7.01 15.05
CA LEU A 211 19.28 7.76 14.32
C LEU A 211 19.21 9.27 14.59
N ASN A 212 18.05 9.79 15.01
CA ASN A 212 17.91 11.22 15.34
C ASN A 212 18.62 11.55 16.66
N LYS A 213 19.64 12.41 16.58
CA LYS A 213 20.46 12.85 17.75
C LYS A 213 19.65 13.67 18.77
N ASN A 214 18.59 14.32 18.34
CA ASN A 214 17.77 15.20 19.19
C ASN A 214 16.72 14.46 20.02
N VAL A 215 16.52 13.16 19.81
CA VAL A 215 15.54 12.37 20.55
C VAL A 215 16.18 11.81 21.82
N LYS A 216 15.61 12.19 22.98
CA LYS A 216 15.92 11.60 24.29
C LYS A 216 14.97 10.45 24.61
N HIS A 217 15.39 9.54 25.50
CA HIS A 217 14.59 8.37 25.94
C HIS A 217 14.07 7.53 24.76
N LYS A 218 14.96 7.17 23.84
CA LYS A 218 14.64 6.56 22.54
C LYS A 218 13.82 5.27 22.67
N ILE A 219 14.20 4.37 23.56
CA ILE A 219 13.49 3.09 23.76
C ILE A 219 12.05 3.35 24.24
N ILE A 220 11.87 4.23 25.23
CA ILE A 220 10.54 4.56 25.76
C ILE A 220 9.66 5.13 24.64
N LYS A 221 10.17 6.10 23.89
CA LYS A 221 9.40 6.71 22.78
C LYS A 221 9.07 5.73 21.68
N PHE A 222 10.04 4.91 21.28
CA PHE A 222 9.83 3.85 20.29
C PHE A 222 8.71 2.89 20.74
N SER A 223 8.84 2.33 21.96
CA SER A 223 7.85 1.40 22.51
C SER A 223 6.48 2.04 22.71
N SER A 224 6.43 3.29 23.18
CA SER A 224 5.16 4.01 23.37
C SER A 224 4.44 4.26 22.05
N ILE A 225 5.15 4.72 21.01
CA ILE A 225 4.54 4.94 19.69
C ILE A 225 4.03 3.62 19.12
N LEU A 226 4.84 2.57 19.17
CA LEU A 226 4.45 1.24 18.67
C LEU A 226 3.21 0.71 19.42
N LEU A 227 3.21 0.80 20.76
CA LEU A 227 2.07 0.37 21.56
C LEU A 227 0.79 1.15 21.21
N VAL A 228 0.89 2.47 21.09
CA VAL A 228 -0.26 3.33 20.73
C VAL A 228 -0.80 2.97 19.34
N VAL A 229 0.10 2.79 18.35
CA VAL A 229 -0.30 2.39 16.98
C VAL A 229 -1.03 1.05 17.00
N LEU A 230 -0.47 0.04 17.68
CA LEU A 230 -1.09 -1.27 17.76
C LEU A 230 -2.43 -1.21 18.50
N SER A 231 -2.49 -0.54 19.66
CA SER A 231 -3.71 -0.41 20.46
C SER A 231 -4.85 0.27 19.69
N ILE A 232 -4.55 1.39 18.99
CA ILE A 232 -5.56 2.09 18.19
C ILE A 232 -5.98 1.23 17.00
N THR A 233 -5.06 0.54 16.33
CA THR A 233 -5.41 -0.34 15.19
C THR A 233 -6.34 -1.45 15.64
N VAL A 234 -6.07 -2.09 16.79
CA VAL A 234 -6.95 -3.13 17.37
C VAL A 234 -8.32 -2.56 17.73
N MET A 235 -8.36 -1.42 18.43
CA MET A 235 -9.60 -0.76 18.80
C MET A 235 -10.46 -0.42 17.54
N LEU A 236 -9.85 0.09 16.50
CA LEU A 236 -10.56 0.39 15.26
C LEU A 236 -11.03 -0.89 14.53
N ALA A 237 -10.27 -1.98 14.61
CA ALA A 237 -10.68 -3.28 14.08
C ALA A 237 -11.87 -3.87 14.87
N ASP A 238 -11.92 -3.68 16.20
CA ASP A 238 -13.08 -4.06 17.01
C ASP A 238 -14.30 -3.21 16.70
N ILE A 239 -14.13 -1.90 16.48
CA ILE A 239 -15.19 -1.02 16.00
C ILE A 239 -15.68 -1.50 14.62
N GLN A 240 -14.77 -1.83 13.71
CA GLN A 240 -15.11 -2.39 12.40
C GLN A 240 -15.98 -3.64 12.56
N LYS A 241 -15.62 -4.57 13.43
CA LYS A 241 -16.40 -5.78 13.69
C LYS A 241 -17.80 -5.49 14.23
N ALA A 242 -17.98 -4.41 15.00
CA ALA A 242 -19.31 -4.01 15.49
C ALA A 242 -20.24 -3.58 14.35
N PHE A 243 -19.72 -2.97 13.28
CA PHE A 243 -20.50 -2.57 12.11
C PHE A 243 -20.56 -3.64 11.01
N TRP A 244 -19.57 -4.51 10.95
CA TRP A 244 -19.46 -5.63 10.00
C TRP A 244 -19.18 -6.91 10.77
N PRO A 245 -20.22 -7.64 11.24
CA PRO A 245 -20.06 -8.79 12.14
C PRO A 245 -19.22 -9.95 11.58
N SER A 246 -19.15 -10.07 10.24
CA SER A 246 -18.30 -11.05 9.56
C SER A 246 -16.81 -10.66 9.52
N ALA A 247 -16.46 -9.41 9.89
CA ALA A 247 -15.08 -8.98 9.98
C ALA A 247 -14.35 -9.69 11.12
N ASN A 248 -13.13 -10.15 10.84
CA ASN A 248 -12.27 -10.78 11.80
C ASN A 248 -11.33 -9.77 12.47
N ASN A 249 -11.16 -9.91 13.79
CA ASN A 249 -10.11 -9.20 14.49
C ASN A 249 -8.82 -10.05 14.45
N PHE A 250 -7.70 -9.43 14.10
CA PHE A 250 -6.38 -10.09 14.05
C PHE A 250 -6.06 -10.91 15.30
N PHE A 251 -6.32 -10.37 16.49
CA PHE A 251 -5.96 -11.04 17.75
C PHE A 251 -6.90 -12.20 18.12
N THR A 252 -8.15 -12.17 17.70
CA THR A 252 -9.12 -13.21 18.07
C THR A 252 -9.20 -14.35 17.05
N SER A 253 -8.97 -14.06 15.78
CA SER A 253 -9.12 -15.07 14.72
C SER A 253 -7.80 -15.65 14.24
N SER A 254 -6.71 -14.84 14.21
CA SER A 254 -5.43 -15.34 13.71
C SER A 254 -4.78 -16.34 14.65
N ILE A 255 -4.86 -16.13 15.97
CA ILE A 255 -4.31 -17.10 16.92
C ILE A 255 -5.14 -18.39 16.91
N ASN A 256 -6.46 -18.28 16.88
CA ASN A 256 -7.34 -19.46 16.87
C ASN A 256 -7.36 -20.16 15.50
N GLY A 257 -7.40 -19.43 14.39
CA GLY A 257 -7.37 -20.00 13.04
C GLY A 257 -6.00 -20.59 12.67
N PHE A 258 -4.91 -19.92 13.04
CA PHE A 258 -3.55 -20.43 12.80
C PHE A 258 -3.18 -21.65 13.66
N ILE A 259 -3.71 -21.74 14.90
CA ILE A 259 -3.35 -22.81 15.84
C ILE A 259 -4.33 -24.00 15.76
N LEU A 260 -5.60 -23.78 15.43
CA LEU A 260 -6.64 -24.80 15.61
C LEU A 260 -7.05 -25.50 14.32
N ASP A 261 -6.82 -24.97 13.14
CA ASP A 261 -7.23 -25.65 11.90
C ASP A 261 -6.03 -26.14 11.08
N LYS A 262 -5.35 -27.17 11.64
CA LYS A 262 -4.26 -27.88 10.94
C LYS A 262 -4.72 -28.60 9.67
N ASN A 263 -6.03 -28.75 9.47
CA ASN A 263 -6.63 -29.47 8.33
C ASN A 263 -7.21 -28.54 7.27
N SER A 264 -7.10 -27.21 7.43
CA SER A 264 -7.55 -26.27 6.41
C SER A 264 -6.60 -26.26 5.21
N GLU A 265 -7.15 -26.11 4.01
CA GLU A 265 -6.33 -25.94 2.79
C GLU A 265 -5.39 -24.74 2.92
N GLU A 266 -5.77 -23.72 3.68
CA GLU A 266 -4.99 -22.53 3.97
C GLU A 266 -3.76 -22.85 4.84
N PHE A 267 -3.86 -23.78 5.79
CA PHE A 267 -2.73 -24.25 6.61
C PHE A 267 -1.74 -25.05 5.78
N THR A 268 -2.22 -25.94 4.91
CA THR A 268 -1.35 -26.67 3.95
C THR A 268 -0.67 -25.73 2.96
N TYR A 269 -1.31 -24.62 2.60
CA TYR A 269 -0.70 -23.59 1.76
C TYR A 269 0.42 -22.84 2.51
N ILE A 270 0.20 -22.49 3.77
CA ILE A 270 1.20 -21.82 4.63
C ILE A 270 2.39 -22.75 4.90
N GLU A 271 2.16 -24.00 5.27
CA GLU A 271 3.23 -24.98 5.49
C GLU A 271 4.07 -25.23 4.23
N ARG A 272 3.44 -25.20 3.06
CA ARG A 272 4.12 -25.23 1.77
C ARG A 272 4.91 -23.96 1.45
N THR A 273 4.48 -22.79 1.90
CA THR A 273 5.14 -21.50 1.58
C THR A 273 6.34 -21.20 2.48
N TRP A 274 6.41 -21.76 3.69
CA TRP A 274 7.48 -21.50 4.65
C TRP A 274 8.74 -22.36 4.45
N SER A 275 8.81 -23.25 3.46
CA SER A 275 10.10 -23.85 3.15
C SER A 275 11.07 -22.76 2.65
N MET A 276 12.27 -22.68 3.21
CA MET A 276 13.30 -21.68 2.87
C MET A 276 13.54 -21.62 1.35
N LYS A 277 13.51 -22.79 0.67
CA LYS A 277 13.64 -22.89 -0.79
C LYS A 277 12.50 -22.18 -1.53
N ARG A 278 11.25 -22.22 -1.01
CA ARG A 278 10.11 -21.55 -1.61
C ARG A 278 10.09 -20.06 -1.34
N VAL A 279 10.48 -19.63 -0.13
CA VAL A 279 10.64 -18.20 0.19
C VAL A 279 11.67 -17.58 -0.75
N ILE A 280 12.83 -18.22 -0.93
CA ILE A 280 13.86 -17.75 -1.88
C ILE A 280 13.34 -17.77 -3.32
N PHE A 281 12.61 -18.82 -3.72
CA PHE A 281 12.01 -18.90 -5.06
C PHE A 281 10.96 -17.81 -5.28
N GLN A 282 10.07 -17.55 -4.31
CA GLN A 282 9.07 -16.49 -4.40
C GLN A 282 9.71 -15.10 -4.37
N MET A 283 10.75 -14.87 -3.56
CA MET A 283 11.51 -13.62 -3.59
C MET A 283 12.16 -13.39 -4.95
N ASN A 284 12.77 -14.41 -5.53
CA ASN A 284 13.40 -14.32 -6.85
C ASN A 284 12.38 -14.11 -7.97
N THR A 285 11.27 -14.85 -7.97
CA THR A 285 10.21 -14.69 -8.96
C THR A 285 9.54 -13.32 -8.82
N SER A 286 9.20 -12.88 -7.62
CA SER A 286 8.62 -11.54 -7.38
C SER A 286 9.56 -10.43 -7.88
N PHE A 287 10.87 -10.56 -7.69
CA PHE A 287 11.84 -9.59 -8.17
C PHE A 287 11.90 -9.56 -9.70
N VAL A 288 11.92 -10.72 -10.36
CA VAL A 288 11.90 -10.82 -11.84
C VAL A 288 10.60 -10.24 -12.40
N TYR A 289 9.46 -10.52 -11.76
CA TYR A 289 8.16 -9.95 -12.14
C TYR A 289 8.08 -8.44 -11.94
N GLN A 290 8.72 -7.89 -10.91
CA GLN A 290 8.68 -6.46 -10.62
C GLN A 290 9.53 -5.63 -11.60
N PHE A 291 10.61 -6.19 -12.14
CA PHE A 291 11.55 -5.47 -13.00
C PHE A 291 11.54 -5.91 -14.47
N GLY A 292 10.82 -6.98 -14.81
CA GLY A 292 10.74 -7.49 -16.19
C GLY A 292 9.50 -7.03 -16.92
N LEU A 293 9.65 -6.16 -17.93
CA LEU A 293 8.59 -5.84 -18.91
C LEU A 293 8.04 -7.09 -19.63
N LEU A 294 8.73 -8.22 -19.54
CA LEU A 294 8.40 -9.51 -20.16
C LEU A 294 7.89 -10.56 -19.15
N GLY A 295 7.85 -10.26 -17.85
CA GLY A 295 7.48 -11.22 -16.81
C GLY A 295 6.06 -11.77 -16.93
N GLY A 296 5.13 -10.98 -17.49
CA GLY A 296 3.73 -11.41 -17.69
C GLY A 296 3.50 -12.37 -18.85
N LEU A 297 4.47 -12.51 -19.77
CA LEU A 297 4.31 -13.34 -20.98
C LEU A 297 4.89 -14.76 -20.83
N ILE A 298 5.55 -15.08 -19.71
CA ILE A 298 6.36 -16.29 -19.61
C ILE A 298 5.99 -17.11 -18.36
N LEU A 299 4.70 -17.37 -18.14
CA LEU A 299 4.19 -18.06 -16.96
C LEU A 299 4.22 -19.59 -17.02
N GLU A 300 4.76 -20.23 -18.07
CA GLU A 300 4.79 -21.69 -18.14
C GLU A 300 6.19 -22.30 -18.15
N LYS A 301 6.46 -23.06 -17.08
CA LYS A 301 7.33 -24.29 -16.99
C LYS A 301 8.75 -24.27 -17.58
N ASN A 302 9.52 -23.19 -17.58
CA ASN A 302 10.88 -23.30 -18.13
C ASN A 302 11.98 -22.96 -17.12
N ASN A 303 12.82 -23.97 -16.80
CA ASN A 303 14.02 -23.85 -15.95
C ASN A 303 15.02 -22.78 -16.42
N LEU A 304 15.03 -22.46 -17.72
CA LEU A 304 15.89 -21.44 -18.33
C LEU A 304 15.53 -20.03 -17.82
N ILE A 305 14.24 -19.75 -17.62
CA ILE A 305 13.76 -18.44 -17.16
C ILE A 305 14.08 -18.22 -15.70
N ASN A 306 14.01 -19.30 -14.89
CA ASN A 306 14.46 -19.24 -13.50
C ASN A 306 15.97 -18.97 -13.41
N ALA A 307 16.77 -19.53 -14.31
CA ALA A 307 18.20 -19.30 -14.39
C ALA A 307 18.51 -17.86 -14.84
N LEU A 308 17.80 -17.32 -15.82
CA LEU A 308 17.95 -15.93 -16.27
C LEU A 308 17.49 -14.92 -15.21
N GLY A 309 16.46 -15.27 -14.43
CA GLY A 309 16.03 -14.47 -13.29
C GLY A 309 17.08 -14.41 -12.19
N LEU A 310 17.71 -15.54 -11.86
CA LEU A 310 18.81 -15.63 -10.89
C LEU A 310 20.05 -14.86 -11.37
N LEU A 311 20.36 -14.92 -12.66
CA LEU A 311 21.44 -14.15 -13.27
C LEU A 311 21.17 -12.65 -13.22
N GLY A 312 19.95 -12.23 -13.56
CA GLY A 312 19.50 -10.83 -13.46
C GLY A 312 19.57 -10.29 -12.03
N PHE A 313 19.15 -11.09 -11.04
CA PHE A 313 19.24 -10.74 -9.62
C PHE A 313 20.70 -10.61 -9.16
N GLY A 314 21.56 -11.53 -9.57
CA GLY A 314 22.98 -11.49 -9.24
C GLY A 314 23.67 -10.25 -9.81
N ILE A 315 23.42 -9.94 -11.09
CA ILE A 315 23.99 -8.76 -11.76
C ILE A 315 23.47 -7.47 -11.13
N PHE A 316 22.15 -7.38 -10.87
CA PHE A 316 21.56 -6.19 -10.24
C PHE A 316 22.03 -6.03 -8.79
N GLY A 317 22.17 -7.12 -8.03
CA GLY A 317 22.73 -7.12 -6.70
C GLY A 317 24.19 -6.65 -6.69
N LEU A 318 25.02 -7.12 -7.63
CA LEU A 318 26.41 -6.68 -7.80
C LEU A 318 26.52 -5.21 -8.22
N ILE A 319 25.65 -4.74 -9.10
CA ILE A 319 25.59 -3.32 -9.51
C ILE A 319 25.22 -2.45 -8.30
N ASN A 320 24.21 -2.84 -7.51
CA ASN A 320 23.84 -2.09 -6.31
C ASN A 320 24.95 -2.09 -5.25
N LEU A 321 25.63 -3.21 -5.03
CA LEU A 321 26.79 -3.28 -4.15
C LEU A 321 27.93 -2.37 -4.64
N TYR A 322 28.21 -2.33 -5.94
CA TYR A 322 29.22 -1.45 -6.54
C TYR A 322 28.91 0.04 -6.36
N TYR A 323 27.64 0.46 -6.39
CA TYR A 323 27.24 1.84 -6.18
C TYR A 323 27.03 2.23 -4.70
N PHE A 324 26.94 1.25 -3.79
CA PHE A 324 26.76 1.50 -2.35
C PHE A 324 28.12 1.57 -1.60
N PHE A 325 29.19 1.01 -2.15
CA PHE A 325 30.55 1.12 -1.66
C PHE A 325 31.41 2.03 -2.55
#